data_0c697f2d2e5fae23158a0e4da1a3058f
#
_entry.id   0c697f2d2e5fae23158a0e4da1a3058f
#
_cell.length_a   1.000
_cell.length_b   1.000
_cell.length_c   1.000
_cell.angle_alpha   90.00
_cell.angle_beta   90.00
_cell.angle_gamma   90.00
#
_symmetry.space_group_name_H-M   'P 1'
#
loop_
_entity.id
_entity.type
_entity.pdbx_description
1 polymer ?
#
loop_
_entity_poly.entity_id
_entity_poly.type
_entity_poly.pdbx_seq_one_letter_code
_entity_poly.pdbx_strand_id
1 'polypeptide(L)'
;MHKTTTRFWSCFEALPEAVRSSARRSFDLLKADPSHPSIRFKKVGRLWSARVDRNHRALAVQDGEDFIWVWIGSHDDYERMIKRTQ
;
A
#
# COMPACT_ATOMS: atom_id res chain seq x y z
N MET A 1 -9.04 -3.88 -10.78
CA MET A 1 -9.10 -2.42 -10.64
C MET A 1 -8.69 -1.99 -9.25
N HIS A 2 -8.08 -0.82 -9.13
CA HIS A 2 -7.67 -0.29 -7.83
C HIS A 2 -8.67 0.74 -7.35
N LYS A 3 -9.12 0.60 -6.10
CA LYS A 3 -10.04 1.53 -5.45
C LYS A 3 -9.41 2.02 -4.16
N THR A 4 -9.89 3.12 -3.62
CA THR A 4 -9.39 3.69 -2.38
C THR A 4 -10.53 3.89 -1.39
N THR A 5 -10.16 4.14 -0.13
CA THR A 5 -11.12 4.40 0.95
C THR A 5 -10.80 5.75 1.59
N THR A 6 -11.76 6.29 2.34
CA THR A 6 -11.54 7.51 3.12
C THR A 6 -10.38 7.32 4.10
N ARG A 7 -10.31 6.15 4.75
CA ARG A 7 -9.22 5.85 5.68
C ARG A 7 -7.86 5.89 5.00
N PHE A 8 -7.76 5.33 3.79
CA PHE A 8 -6.50 5.38 3.03
C PHE A 8 -6.06 6.83 2.83
N TRP A 9 -6.95 7.69 2.38
CA TRP A 9 -6.62 9.08 2.11
C TRP A 9 -6.27 9.86 3.38
N SER A 10 -6.93 9.56 4.50
CA SER A 10 -6.56 10.16 5.79
C SER A 10 -5.13 9.79 6.18
N CYS A 11 -4.76 8.53 6.00
CA CYS A 11 -3.38 8.08 6.26
C CYS A 11 -2.40 8.74 5.29
N PHE A 12 -2.76 8.84 4.01
CA PHE A 12 -1.93 9.44 2.97
C PHE A 12 -1.65 10.92 3.28
N GLU A 13 -2.69 11.67 3.65
CA GLU A 13 -2.56 13.09 3.96
C GLU A 13 -1.64 13.37 5.14
N ALA A 14 -1.52 12.40 6.06
CA ALA A 14 -0.65 12.53 7.23
C ALA A 14 0.82 12.31 6.90
N LEU A 15 1.16 11.86 5.70
CA LEU A 15 2.53 11.58 5.30
C LEU A 15 3.26 12.84 4.85
N PRO A 16 4.60 12.91 5.03
CA PRO A 16 5.40 13.98 4.43
C PRO A 16 5.25 14.01 2.92
N GLU A 17 5.42 15.18 2.32
CA GLU A 17 5.25 15.36 0.89
C GLU A 17 6.14 14.44 0.05
N ALA A 18 7.39 14.25 0.47
CA ALA A 18 8.31 13.36 -0.25
C ALA A 18 7.78 11.93 -0.30
N VAL A 19 7.14 11.47 0.77
CA VAL A 19 6.56 10.14 0.84
C VAL A 19 5.30 10.07 -0.03
N ARG A 20 4.47 11.10 -0.02
CA ARG A 20 3.28 11.16 -0.88
C ARG A 20 3.67 11.09 -2.36
N SER A 21 4.74 11.80 -2.75
CA SER A 21 5.26 11.75 -4.12
C SER A 21 5.73 10.35 -4.49
N SER A 22 6.46 9.69 -3.59
CA SER A 22 6.89 8.31 -3.80
C SER A 22 5.70 7.37 -3.92
N ALA A 23 4.66 7.59 -3.13
CA ALA A 23 3.44 6.78 -3.18
C ALA A 23 2.75 6.90 -4.54
N ARG A 24 2.65 8.11 -5.07
CA ARG A 24 2.06 8.31 -6.40
C ARG A 24 2.84 7.61 -7.49
N ARG A 25 4.17 7.71 -7.47
CA ARG A 25 5.03 7.02 -8.44
C ARG A 25 4.91 5.51 -8.33
N SER A 26 4.89 5.00 -7.10
CA SER A 26 4.74 3.57 -6.88
C SER A 26 3.39 3.05 -7.37
N PHE A 27 2.34 3.83 -7.17
CA PHE A 27 1.01 3.44 -7.63
C PHE A 27 0.93 3.41 -9.17
N ASP A 28 1.50 4.42 -9.83
CA ASP A 28 1.56 4.43 -11.29
C ASP A 28 2.32 3.23 -11.82
N LEU A 29 3.43 2.89 -11.18
CA LEU A 29 4.24 1.74 -11.55
C LEU A 29 3.48 0.43 -11.33
N LEU A 30 2.77 0.32 -10.21
CA LEU A 30 1.93 -0.84 -9.91
C LEU A 30 0.85 -1.06 -10.96
N LYS A 31 0.19 0.00 -11.40
CA LYS A 31 -0.83 -0.08 -12.45
C LYS A 31 -0.25 -0.53 -13.78
N ALA A 32 0.94 -0.06 -14.10
CA ALA A 32 1.61 -0.39 -15.36
C ALA A 32 2.21 -1.79 -15.35
N ASP A 33 2.77 -2.21 -14.20
CA ASP A 33 3.45 -3.50 -14.07
C ASP A 33 3.35 -4.01 -12.62
N PRO A 34 2.29 -4.77 -12.30
CA PRO A 34 2.11 -5.29 -10.93
C PRO A 34 3.23 -6.21 -10.45
N SER A 35 4.02 -6.76 -11.36
CA SER A 35 5.14 -7.64 -11.00
C SER A 35 6.47 -6.91 -10.89
N HIS A 36 6.47 -5.58 -11.01
CA HIS A 36 7.71 -4.80 -10.92
C HIS A 36 8.39 -5.02 -9.56
N PRO A 37 9.69 -5.38 -9.55
CA PRO A 37 10.39 -5.75 -8.30
C PRO A 37 10.40 -4.66 -7.25
N SER A 38 10.43 -3.38 -7.65
CA SER A 38 10.46 -2.26 -6.70
C SER A 38 9.21 -2.16 -5.84
N ILE A 39 8.07 -2.63 -6.35
CA ILE A 39 6.79 -2.51 -5.66
C ILE A 39 6.59 -3.64 -4.66
N ARG A 40 7.17 -4.80 -4.91
CA ARG A 40 7.04 -5.98 -4.05
C ARG A 40 5.58 -6.27 -3.70
N PHE A 41 4.70 -6.17 -4.68
CA PHE A 41 3.27 -6.41 -4.49
C PHE A 41 3.04 -7.88 -4.21
N LYS A 42 2.54 -8.18 -3.00
CA LYS A 42 2.37 -9.56 -2.57
C LYS A 42 1.27 -9.70 -1.54
N LYS A 43 0.70 -10.89 -1.46
CA LYS A 43 -0.28 -11.22 -0.44
C LYS A 43 0.41 -11.53 0.88
N VAL A 44 -0.07 -10.93 1.97
CA VAL A 44 0.41 -11.16 3.33
C VAL A 44 -0.80 -11.41 4.21
N GLY A 45 -1.02 -12.68 4.58
CA GLY A 45 -2.25 -13.06 5.28
C GLY A 45 -3.48 -12.77 4.42
N ARG A 46 -4.38 -11.94 4.92
CA ARG A 46 -5.59 -11.54 4.19
C ARG A 46 -5.44 -10.24 3.41
N LEU A 47 -4.27 -9.63 3.49
CA LEU A 47 -4.03 -8.32 2.89
C LEU A 47 -3.03 -8.43 1.75
N TRP A 48 -3.05 -7.43 0.88
CA TRP A 48 -2.03 -7.26 -0.14
C TRP A 48 -1.17 -6.06 0.24
N SER A 49 0.14 -6.23 0.13
CA SER A 49 1.13 -5.24 0.52
C SER A 49 1.86 -4.72 -0.69
N ALA A 50 2.07 -3.41 -0.76
CA ALA A 50 2.90 -2.78 -1.77
C ALA A 50 3.93 -1.88 -1.10
N ARG A 51 5.14 -1.89 -1.63
CA ARG A 51 6.22 -1.02 -1.15
C ARG A 51 6.05 0.37 -1.75
N VAL A 52 6.04 1.38 -0.90
CA VAL A 52 6.02 2.78 -1.31
C VAL A 52 7.45 3.30 -1.46
N ASP A 53 8.24 3.14 -0.40
CA ASP A 53 9.68 3.42 -0.39
C ASP A 53 10.33 2.53 0.67
N ARG A 54 11.60 2.80 1.01
CA ARG A 54 12.33 1.98 1.98
C ARG A 54 11.59 1.87 3.32
N ASN A 55 10.93 2.93 3.75
CA ASN A 55 10.37 3.05 5.09
C ASN A 55 8.84 3.05 5.13
N HIS A 56 8.16 2.89 4.00
CA HIS A 56 6.71 3.00 3.93
C HIS A 56 6.09 1.90 3.09
N ARG A 57 4.87 1.50 3.49
CA ARG A 57 4.10 0.44 2.84
C ARG A 57 2.64 0.85 2.73
N ALA A 58 1.93 0.26 1.78
CA ALA A 58 0.49 0.41 1.63
C ALA A 58 -0.16 -0.96 1.68
N LEU A 59 -1.40 -1.01 2.17
CA LEU A 59 -2.15 -2.25 2.31
C LEU A 59 -3.49 -2.16 1.60
N ALA A 60 -3.88 -3.26 0.95
CA ALA A 60 -5.15 -3.38 0.25
C ALA A 60 -5.85 -4.68 0.62
N VAL A 61 -7.17 -4.66 0.48
CA VAL A 61 -8.02 -5.84 0.57
C VAL A 61 -8.42 -6.22 -0.85
N GLN A 62 -8.36 -7.49 -1.19
CA GLN A 62 -8.82 -7.95 -2.49
C GLN A 62 -10.32 -8.26 -2.44
N ASP A 63 -11.06 -7.73 -3.40
CA ASP A 63 -12.49 -7.98 -3.56
C ASP A 63 -12.72 -8.38 -5.04
N GLY A 64 -12.79 -9.68 -5.29
CA GLY A 64 -12.85 -10.20 -6.65
C GLY A 64 -11.61 -9.84 -7.42
N GLU A 65 -11.76 -9.08 -8.51
CA GLU A 65 -10.63 -8.60 -9.31
C GLU A 65 -10.11 -7.24 -8.86
N ASP A 66 -10.76 -6.65 -7.85
CA ASP A 66 -10.43 -5.30 -7.37
C ASP A 66 -9.51 -5.37 -6.16
N PHE A 67 -8.66 -4.36 -6.02
CA PHE A 67 -7.87 -4.12 -4.82
C PHE A 67 -8.33 -2.81 -4.20
N ILE A 68 -8.77 -2.90 -2.95
CA ILE A 68 -9.30 -1.75 -2.20
C ILE A 68 -8.23 -1.32 -1.20
N TRP A 69 -7.60 -0.18 -1.45
CA TRP A 69 -6.53 0.34 -0.61
C TRP A 69 -7.13 0.93 0.66
N VAL A 70 -6.70 0.40 1.80
CA VAL A 70 -7.29 0.73 3.10
C VAL A 70 -6.32 1.43 4.04
N TRP A 71 -5.02 1.39 3.75
CA TRP A 71 -4.02 1.96 4.66
C TRP A 71 -2.71 2.23 3.94
N ILE A 72 -2.00 3.26 4.39
CA ILE A 72 -0.63 3.57 3.98
C ILE A 72 0.07 4.20 5.18
N GLY A 73 1.32 3.84 5.42
CA GLY A 73 2.07 4.36 6.55
C GLY A 73 3.47 3.80 6.64
N SER A 74 4.09 3.94 7.82
CA SER A 74 5.47 3.52 8.04
C SER A 74 5.61 2.00 8.05
N HIS A 75 6.83 1.53 7.74
CA HIS A 75 7.16 0.11 7.80
C HIS A 75 6.98 -0.44 9.23
N ASP A 76 7.28 0.34 10.25
CA ASP A 76 7.12 -0.11 11.63
C ASP A 76 5.66 -0.35 11.97
N ASP A 77 4.77 0.56 11.56
CA ASP A 77 3.32 0.39 11.75
C ASP A 77 2.81 -0.78 10.93
N TYR A 78 3.31 -0.94 9.71
CA TYR A 78 2.98 -2.06 8.84
C TYR A 78 3.31 -3.40 9.52
N GLU A 79 4.51 -3.53 10.10
CA GLU A 79 4.91 -4.75 10.79
C GLU A 79 3.97 -5.08 11.95
N ARG A 80 3.56 -4.08 12.73
CA ARG A 80 2.61 -4.27 13.82
C ARG A 80 1.25 -4.74 13.33
N MET A 81 0.77 -4.15 12.24
CA MET A 81 -0.54 -4.51 11.66
C MET A 81 -0.55 -5.93 11.11
N ILE A 82 0.51 -6.34 10.43
CA ILE A 82 0.62 -7.68 9.88
C ILE A 82 0.61 -8.72 10.97
N LYS A 83 1.31 -8.49 12.07
CA LYS A 83 1.34 -9.42 13.20
C LYS A 83 -0.04 -9.64 13.80
N ARG A 84 -0.91 -8.63 13.76
CA ARG A 84 -2.28 -8.74 14.25
C ARG A 84 -3.21 -9.50 13.31
N THR A 85 -2.89 -9.51 12.03
CA THR A 85 -3.74 -10.13 11.01
C THR A 85 -3.34 -11.55 10.66
N GLN A 86 -2.23 -12.00 11.18
CA GLN A 86 -1.77 -13.39 11.03
C GLN A 86 -2.24 -14.27 12.24
#